data_ade9c1224ed93589443498010acfb242
#
_entry.id   ade9c1224ed93589443498010acfb242
#
_cell.length_a   1.000
_cell.length_b   1.000
_cell.length_c   1.000
_cell.angle_alpha   90.00
_cell.angle_beta   90.00
_cell.angle_gamma   90.00
#
_symmetry.space_group_name_H-M   'P 1'
#
loop_
_entity.id
_entity.type
_entity.pdbx_description
1 polymer ?
#
loop_
_entity_poly.entity_id
_entity_poly.type
_entity_poly.pdbx_seq_one_letter_code
_entity_poly.pdbx_strand_id
1 'polypeptide(L)'
;MTKKIIVGVIVIIVLGVSFLNHYLKIGIPDHEGSLSVKGLNSEVPILRDVAGIPHIMAATEGDAYFALGYTMAQDRLFQMEFLRAAGNGSLSEILGESMLKSDKFLRRIMLRPRNPKEIFDNYPPRVKTMLNAFRDGINTFIKDDPDLPIEFRLLGHAPMLWSIADMMAIVKLQSWQLSSNYDMELIYRQLNAKLGVEKAAELFPYYSPKHLKILDAFGKSKPGDAELISQATQLRKLLGTNGGSNNWVVSGERSVSGKPLLASDPHLHGSRLPGPWYFAHL
;
A
#
# COMPACT_ATOMS: atom_id res chain seq x y z
N MET A 1 -54.42 -7.77 17.96
CA MET A 1 -53.81 -7.13 16.77
C MET A 1 -52.37 -6.73 17.01
N THR A 2 -52.03 -6.06 18.11
CA THR A 2 -50.68 -5.58 18.48
C THR A 2 -49.61 -6.68 18.55
N LYS A 3 -49.87 -7.84 19.16
CA LYS A 3 -48.88 -8.94 19.25
C LYS A 3 -48.47 -9.50 17.88
N LYS A 4 -49.41 -9.62 16.95
CA LYS A 4 -49.09 -10.09 15.57
C LYS A 4 -48.25 -9.07 14.80
N ILE A 5 -48.48 -7.77 15.00
CA ILE A 5 -47.69 -6.69 14.39
C ILE A 5 -46.27 -6.71 14.97
N ILE A 6 -46.12 -6.83 16.29
CA ILE A 6 -44.81 -6.91 16.95
C ILE A 6 -44.01 -8.11 16.43
N VAL A 7 -44.62 -9.28 16.35
CA VAL A 7 -43.97 -10.48 15.80
C VAL A 7 -43.55 -10.26 14.34
N GLY A 8 -44.43 -9.66 13.52
CA GLY A 8 -44.09 -9.33 12.13
C GLY A 8 -42.88 -8.40 12.02
N VAL A 9 -42.83 -7.37 12.84
CA VAL A 9 -41.68 -6.42 12.87
C VAL A 9 -40.40 -7.13 13.29
N ILE A 10 -40.44 -7.97 14.33
CA ILE A 10 -39.27 -8.75 14.77
C ILE A 10 -38.77 -9.66 13.65
N VAL A 11 -39.65 -10.37 12.95
CA VAL A 11 -39.26 -11.23 11.81
C VAL A 11 -38.59 -10.43 10.71
N ILE A 12 -39.11 -9.26 10.35
CA ILE A 12 -38.51 -8.39 9.34
C ILE A 12 -37.10 -7.93 9.78
N ILE A 13 -36.95 -7.55 11.05
CA ILE A 13 -35.63 -7.13 11.57
C ILE A 13 -34.64 -8.30 11.52
N VAL A 14 -35.06 -9.51 11.97
CA VAL A 14 -34.18 -10.69 11.93
C VAL A 14 -33.79 -11.06 10.51
N LEU A 15 -34.72 -11.03 9.56
CA LEU A 15 -34.42 -11.28 8.16
C LEU A 15 -33.49 -10.20 7.59
N GLY A 16 -33.71 -8.93 7.91
CA GLY A 16 -32.85 -7.82 7.50
C GLY A 16 -31.44 -7.95 8.04
N VAL A 17 -31.29 -8.28 9.33
CA VAL A 17 -29.96 -8.51 9.95
C VAL A 17 -29.28 -9.74 9.35
N SER A 18 -30.01 -10.82 9.11
CA SER A 18 -29.46 -12.03 8.48
C SER A 18 -29.01 -11.76 7.05
N PHE A 19 -29.82 -11.04 6.26
CA PHE A 19 -29.47 -10.63 4.92
C PHE A 19 -28.21 -9.73 4.93
N LEU A 20 -28.18 -8.72 5.80
CA LEU A 20 -27.02 -7.83 5.91
C LEU A 20 -25.76 -8.61 6.31
N ASN A 21 -25.85 -9.49 7.30
CA ASN A 21 -24.73 -10.32 7.72
C ASN A 21 -24.24 -11.23 6.58
N HIS A 22 -25.15 -11.85 5.82
CA HIS A 22 -24.78 -12.62 4.63
C HIS A 22 -24.10 -11.75 3.59
N TYR A 23 -24.71 -10.61 3.26
CA TYR A 23 -24.16 -9.66 2.27
C TYR A 23 -22.76 -9.14 2.62
N LEU A 24 -22.50 -8.87 3.92
CA LEU A 24 -21.20 -8.44 4.40
C LEU A 24 -20.14 -9.54 4.32
N LYS A 25 -20.55 -10.79 4.37
CA LYS A 25 -19.63 -11.96 4.36
C LYS A 25 -19.35 -12.52 2.96
N ILE A 26 -20.11 -12.13 1.94
CA ILE A 26 -19.78 -12.49 0.56
C ILE A 26 -18.39 -11.90 0.27
N GLY A 27 -17.46 -12.66 -0.28
CA GLY A 27 -16.11 -12.20 -0.56
C GLY A 27 -15.11 -12.33 0.60
N ILE A 28 -15.54 -12.91 1.74
CA ILE A 28 -14.57 -13.48 2.68
C ILE A 28 -14.09 -14.80 2.06
N PRO A 29 -12.79 -14.92 1.78
CA PRO A 29 -12.28 -16.09 1.11
C PRO A 29 -12.38 -17.34 1.98
N ASP A 30 -12.67 -18.48 1.36
CA ASP A 30 -12.48 -19.78 1.97
C ASP A 30 -10.99 -20.14 1.89
N HIS A 31 -10.40 -20.49 3.01
CA HIS A 31 -8.99 -20.85 3.12
C HIS A 31 -8.77 -22.37 3.21
N GLU A 32 -9.83 -23.16 3.15
CA GLU A 32 -9.75 -24.62 3.22
C GLU A 32 -9.98 -25.27 1.85
N GLY A 33 -9.34 -26.41 1.62
CA GLY A 33 -9.52 -27.17 0.40
C GLY A 33 -8.34 -27.15 -0.56
N SER A 34 -8.58 -27.58 -1.78
CA SER A 34 -7.58 -27.64 -2.86
C SER A 34 -8.07 -26.90 -4.08
N LEU A 35 -7.23 -26.07 -4.65
CA LEU A 35 -7.49 -25.32 -5.87
C LEU A 35 -6.55 -25.74 -6.97
N SER A 36 -7.09 -25.93 -8.18
CA SER A 36 -6.28 -26.17 -9.37
C SER A 36 -6.12 -24.84 -10.12
N VAL A 37 -4.93 -24.27 -10.07
CA VAL A 37 -4.60 -22.98 -10.72
C VAL A 37 -3.54 -23.20 -11.81
N LYS A 38 -3.65 -22.42 -12.90
CA LYS A 38 -2.63 -22.41 -13.95
C LYS A 38 -1.48 -21.49 -13.54
N GLY A 39 -0.24 -21.94 -13.78
CA GLY A 39 0.96 -21.11 -13.55
C GLY A 39 1.89 -21.62 -12.47
N LEU A 40 1.50 -22.63 -11.69
CA LEU A 40 2.37 -23.39 -10.80
C LEU A 40 3.05 -24.55 -11.54
N ASN A 41 4.30 -24.83 -11.18
CA ASN A 41 5.05 -26.00 -11.70
C ASN A 41 4.79 -27.25 -10.85
N SER A 42 4.45 -27.07 -9.58
CA SER A 42 4.17 -28.16 -8.63
C SER A 42 3.10 -27.72 -7.62
N GLU A 43 2.58 -28.68 -6.88
CA GLU A 43 1.68 -28.43 -5.75
C GLU A 43 2.37 -27.57 -4.69
N VAL A 44 1.64 -26.58 -4.18
CA VAL A 44 2.12 -25.66 -3.14
C VAL A 44 1.17 -25.71 -1.94
N PRO A 45 1.51 -26.47 -0.89
CA PRO A 45 0.78 -26.42 0.36
C PRO A 45 0.87 -25.03 1.00
N ILE A 46 -0.27 -24.48 1.44
CA ILE A 46 -0.37 -23.22 2.16
C ILE A 46 -1.08 -23.49 3.47
N LEU A 47 -0.34 -23.37 4.57
CA LEU A 47 -0.89 -23.52 5.91
C LEU A 47 -1.09 -22.15 6.53
N ARG A 48 -2.26 -21.91 7.13
CA ARG A 48 -2.50 -20.68 7.88
C ARG A 48 -2.44 -20.95 9.37
N ASP A 49 -1.68 -20.14 10.09
CA ASP A 49 -1.61 -20.21 11.54
C ASP A 49 -2.82 -19.57 12.22
N VAL A 50 -2.84 -19.55 13.55
CA VAL A 50 -3.92 -18.95 14.35
C VAL A 50 -4.10 -17.45 14.16
N ALA A 51 -3.10 -16.75 13.60
CA ALA A 51 -3.15 -15.34 13.24
C ALA A 51 -3.54 -15.14 11.75
N GLY A 52 -3.80 -16.23 11.01
CA GLY A 52 -4.13 -16.21 9.60
C GLY A 52 -2.91 -16.00 8.68
N ILE A 53 -1.69 -16.05 9.22
CA ILE A 53 -0.46 -15.85 8.44
C ILE A 53 -0.23 -17.07 7.53
N PRO A 54 -0.13 -16.90 6.19
CA PRO A 54 0.14 -18.02 5.30
C PRO A 54 1.60 -18.46 5.37
N HIS A 55 1.80 -19.75 5.56
CA HIS A 55 3.08 -20.44 5.42
C HIS A 55 3.04 -21.19 4.09
N ILE A 56 3.81 -20.74 3.11
CA ILE A 56 3.82 -21.21 1.73
C ILE A 56 4.98 -22.17 1.54
N MET A 57 4.71 -23.43 1.27
CA MET A 57 5.71 -24.48 1.12
C MET A 57 5.90 -24.82 -0.37
N ALA A 58 6.70 -24.04 -1.07
CA ALA A 58 6.94 -24.23 -2.50
C ALA A 58 8.29 -24.89 -2.78
N ALA A 59 8.34 -25.73 -3.81
CA ALA A 59 9.57 -26.35 -4.26
C ALA A 59 10.49 -25.41 -5.04
N THR A 60 9.94 -24.35 -5.63
CA THR A 60 10.68 -23.37 -6.41
C THR A 60 10.36 -21.94 -5.96
N GLU A 61 11.33 -21.04 -6.14
CA GLU A 61 11.14 -19.62 -5.87
C GLU A 61 10.01 -19.01 -6.71
N GLY A 62 9.86 -19.44 -7.97
CA GLY A 62 8.76 -18.99 -8.83
C GLY A 62 7.39 -19.37 -8.26
N ASP A 63 7.22 -20.63 -7.84
CA ASP A 63 5.97 -21.08 -7.24
C ASP A 63 5.70 -20.39 -5.90
N ALA A 64 6.74 -20.12 -5.10
CA ALA A 64 6.60 -19.36 -3.85
C ALA A 64 6.05 -17.96 -4.09
N TYR A 65 6.61 -17.20 -5.03
CA TYR A 65 6.13 -15.85 -5.34
C TYR A 65 4.78 -15.84 -6.05
N PHE A 66 4.49 -16.85 -6.88
CA PHE A 66 3.15 -16.99 -7.45
C PHE A 66 2.10 -17.19 -6.34
N ALA A 67 2.35 -18.15 -5.45
CA ALA A 67 1.46 -18.43 -4.33
C ALA A 67 1.32 -17.24 -3.39
N LEU A 68 2.40 -16.47 -3.13
CA LEU A 68 2.34 -15.24 -2.36
C LEU A 68 1.44 -14.19 -3.02
N GLY A 69 1.57 -14.01 -4.33
CA GLY A 69 0.72 -13.08 -5.09
C GLY A 69 -0.76 -13.49 -5.04
N TYR A 70 -1.05 -14.77 -5.19
CA TYR A 70 -2.39 -15.32 -5.13
C TYR A 70 -3.02 -15.14 -3.73
N THR A 71 -2.32 -15.56 -2.66
CA THR A 71 -2.82 -15.45 -1.28
C THR A 71 -2.97 -13.99 -0.83
N MET A 72 -2.05 -13.12 -1.25
CA MET A 72 -2.15 -11.70 -0.94
C MET A 72 -3.35 -11.06 -1.64
N ALA A 73 -3.64 -11.43 -2.89
CA ALA A 73 -4.84 -11.00 -3.58
C ALA A 73 -6.11 -11.56 -2.92
N GLN A 74 -6.10 -12.83 -2.52
CA GLN A 74 -7.19 -13.45 -1.78
C GLN A 74 -7.56 -12.68 -0.51
N ASP A 75 -6.56 -12.21 0.24
CA ASP A 75 -6.77 -11.59 1.55
C ASP A 75 -6.92 -10.07 1.50
N ARG A 76 -6.36 -9.39 0.48
CA ARG A 76 -6.13 -7.94 0.48
C ARG A 76 -6.46 -7.25 -0.85
N LEU A 77 -7.25 -7.85 -1.73
CA LEU A 77 -7.45 -7.38 -3.10
C LEU A 77 -7.86 -5.90 -3.17
N PHE A 78 -8.80 -5.46 -2.34
CA PHE A 78 -9.23 -4.06 -2.36
C PHE A 78 -8.12 -3.10 -1.90
N GLN A 79 -7.37 -3.45 -0.84
CA GLN A 79 -6.23 -2.64 -0.40
C GLN A 79 -5.16 -2.55 -1.50
N MET A 80 -4.88 -3.66 -2.18
CA MET A 80 -3.93 -3.72 -3.28
C MET A 80 -4.40 -2.85 -4.46
N GLU A 81 -5.67 -2.94 -4.84
CA GLU A 81 -6.27 -2.13 -5.91
C GLU A 81 -6.25 -0.64 -5.59
N PHE A 82 -6.55 -0.28 -4.33
CA PHE A 82 -6.47 1.10 -3.86
C PHE A 82 -5.03 1.66 -3.96
N LEU A 83 -4.03 0.89 -3.53
CA LEU A 83 -2.62 1.28 -3.64
C LEU A 83 -2.16 1.35 -5.10
N ARG A 84 -2.64 0.45 -5.96
CA ARG A 84 -2.40 0.46 -7.40
C ARG A 84 -2.95 1.75 -8.02
N ALA A 85 -4.19 2.11 -7.70
CA ALA A 85 -4.82 3.34 -8.16
C ALA A 85 -4.07 4.59 -7.67
N ALA A 86 -3.63 4.61 -6.41
CA ALA A 86 -2.82 5.69 -5.87
C ALA A 86 -1.48 5.82 -6.61
N GLY A 87 -0.76 4.72 -6.82
CA GLY A 87 0.49 4.70 -7.57
C GLY A 87 0.35 5.19 -9.02
N ASN A 88 -0.80 4.92 -9.63
CA ASN A 88 -1.12 5.32 -11.01
C ASN A 88 -1.74 6.72 -11.12
N GLY A 89 -2.15 7.33 -10.00
CA GLY A 89 -2.91 8.59 -9.99
C GLY A 89 -4.29 8.42 -10.63
N SER A 90 -5.04 7.42 -10.20
CA SER A 90 -6.39 7.08 -10.66
C SER A 90 -7.37 6.78 -9.51
N LEU A 91 -7.14 7.36 -8.33
CA LEU A 91 -8.03 7.21 -7.17
C LEU A 91 -9.45 7.68 -7.46
N SER A 92 -9.63 8.66 -8.37
CA SER A 92 -10.94 9.16 -8.76
C SER A 92 -11.79 8.13 -9.50
N GLU A 93 -11.19 7.12 -10.11
CA GLU A 93 -11.92 6.01 -10.74
C GLU A 93 -12.61 5.12 -9.69
N ILE A 94 -12.10 5.09 -8.45
CA ILE A 94 -12.64 4.31 -7.34
C ILE A 94 -13.50 5.19 -6.41
N LEU A 95 -13.02 6.38 -6.05
CA LEU A 95 -13.60 7.22 -5.00
C LEU A 95 -14.32 8.48 -5.53
N GLY A 96 -14.40 8.64 -6.85
CA GLY A 96 -15.10 9.73 -7.50
C GLY A 96 -14.31 11.04 -7.58
N GLU A 97 -14.99 12.09 -8.01
CA GLU A 97 -14.42 13.40 -8.37
C GLU A 97 -13.60 14.07 -7.26
N SER A 98 -13.92 13.81 -6.00
CA SER A 98 -13.20 14.36 -4.85
C SER A 98 -11.70 14.05 -4.88
N MET A 99 -11.28 12.97 -5.54
CA MET A 99 -9.89 12.52 -5.66
C MET A 99 -9.14 13.10 -6.86
N LEU A 100 -9.78 13.85 -7.76
CA LEU A 100 -9.13 14.40 -8.96
C LEU A 100 -7.90 15.28 -8.66
N LYS A 101 -7.93 16.04 -7.56
CA LYS A 101 -6.76 16.84 -7.15
C LYS A 101 -5.58 15.96 -6.75
N SER A 102 -5.86 14.88 -6.03
CA SER A 102 -4.86 13.88 -5.63
C SER A 102 -4.28 13.18 -6.85
N ASP A 103 -5.10 12.78 -7.80
CA ASP A 103 -4.65 12.13 -9.04
C ASP A 103 -3.76 13.05 -9.87
N LYS A 104 -4.15 14.31 -10.05
CA LYS A 104 -3.33 15.32 -10.73
C LYS A 104 -1.97 15.49 -10.07
N PHE A 105 -1.93 15.51 -8.74
CA PHE A 105 -0.69 15.60 -7.97
C PHE A 105 0.18 14.34 -8.20
N LEU A 106 -0.38 13.14 -8.02
CA LEU A 106 0.33 11.86 -8.18
C LEU A 106 0.90 11.70 -9.60
N ARG A 107 0.12 12.09 -10.61
CA ARG A 107 0.58 12.09 -12.02
C ARG A 107 1.71 13.10 -12.27
N ARG A 108 1.72 14.24 -11.58
CA ARG A 108 2.81 15.23 -11.68
C ARG A 108 4.12 14.72 -11.12
N ILE A 109 4.08 14.02 -9.98
CA ILE A 109 5.30 13.43 -9.37
C ILE A 109 5.76 12.15 -10.10
N MET A 110 4.97 11.67 -11.07
CA MET A 110 5.32 10.57 -11.98
C MET A 110 5.78 9.30 -11.27
N LEU A 111 4.97 8.80 -10.35
CA LEU A 111 5.27 7.56 -9.65
C LEU A 111 5.26 6.36 -10.61
N ARG A 112 4.28 6.32 -11.53
CA ARG A 112 4.28 5.32 -12.60
C ARG A 112 5.42 5.60 -13.59
N PRO A 113 6.31 4.62 -13.86
CA PRO A 113 7.38 4.79 -14.84
C PRO A 113 6.85 5.06 -16.25
N ARG A 114 7.53 5.96 -16.99
CA ARG A 114 7.20 6.20 -18.40
C ARG A 114 7.61 5.02 -19.30
N ASN A 115 8.76 4.42 -19.02
CA ASN A 115 9.34 3.29 -19.76
C ASN A 115 9.49 2.07 -18.85
N PRO A 116 8.38 1.46 -18.38
CA PRO A 116 8.46 0.36 -17.43
C PRO A 116 9.14 -0.88 -18.03
N LYS A 117 8.99 -1.09 -19.34
CA LYS A 117 9.65 -2.20 -20.04
C LYS A 117 11.15 -2.08 -20.00
N GLU A 118 11.72 -0.92 -20.31
CA GLU A 118 13.16 -0.66 -20.30
C GLU A 118 13.75 -0.90 -18.89
N ILE A 119 13.09 -0.39 -17.86
CA ILE A 119 13.50 -0.60 -16.47
C ILE A 119 13.48 -2.09 -16.14
N PHE A 120 12.41 -2.80 -16.50
CA PHE A 120 12.26 -4.22 -16.24
C PHE A 120 13.30 -5.06 -16.98
N ASP A 121 13.61 -4.71 -18.24
CA ASP A 121 14.59 -5.42 -19.06
C ASP A 121 16.00 -5.35 -18.45
N ASN A 122 16.30 -4.33 -17.64
CA ASN A 122 17.58 -4.15 -16.94
C ASN A 122 17.64 -4.89 -15.58
N TYR A 123 16.55 -5.49 -15.10
CA TYR A 123 16.59 -6.27 -13.85
C TYR A 123 17.32 -7.61 -14.06
N PRO A 124 17.97 -8.13 -13.01
CA PRO A 124 18.54 -9.47 -13.03
C PRO A 124 17.46 -10.52 -13.37
N PRO A 125 17.82 -11.61 -14.08
CA PRO A 125 16.85 -12.65 -14.47
C PRO A 125 16.01 -13.19 -13.29
N ARG A 126 16.64 -13.44 -12.13
CA ARG A 126 15.96 -13.90 -10.93
C ARG A 126 14.86 -12.92 -10.49
N VAL A 127 15.15 -11.61 -10.46
CA VAL A 127 14.17 -10.58 -10.07
C VAL A 127 13.01 -10.53 -11.07
N LYS A 128 13.29 -10.68 -12.37
CA LYS A 128 12.22 -10.75 -13.41
C LYS A 128 11.31 -11.94 -13.16
N THR A 129 11.87 -13.11 -12.86
CA THR A 129 11.10 -14.33 -12.55
C THR A 129 10.20 -14.11 -11.34
N MET A 130 10.74 -13.57 -10.24
CA MET A 130 9.99 -13.30 -9.01
C MET A 130 8.83 -12.32 -9.25
N LEU A 131 9.10 -11.19 -9.92
CA LEU A 131 8.09 -10.17 -10.18
C LEU A 131 6.99 -10.67 -11.12
N ASN A 132 7.34 -11.42 -12.17
CA ASN A 132 6.36 -12.02 -13.06
C ASN A 132 5.49 -13.04 -12.31
N ALA A 133 6.10 -13.93 -11.54
CA ALA A 133 5.37 -14.95 -10.79
C ALA A 133 4.39 -14.32 -9.79
N PHE A 134 4.83 -13.32 -9.03
CA PHE A 134 3.97 -12.60 -8.09
C PHE A 134 2.79 -11.92 -8.79
N ARG A 135 3.05 -11.19 -9.88
CA ARG A 135 2.00 -10.58 -10.72
C ARG A 135 1.02 -11.64 -11.24
N ASP A 136 1.55 -12.76 -11.73
CA ASP A 136 0.74 -13.80 -12.34
C ASP A 136 -0.14 -14.50 -11.30
N GLY A 137 0.34 -14.65 -10.06
CA GLY A 137 -0.46 -15.13 -8.94
C GLY A 137 -1.65 -14.18 -8.65
N ILE A 138 -1.40 -12.87 -8.55
CA ILE A 138 -2.47 -11.87 -8.38
C ILE A 138 -3.48 -11.97 -9.52
N ASN A 139 -2.99 -11.99 -10.75
CA ASN A 139 -3.85 -11.98 -11.94
C ASN A 139 -4.63 -13.28 -12.11
N THR A 140 -4.09 -14.40 -11.63
CA THR A 140 -4.82 -15.65 -11.62
C THR A 140 -5.98 -15.58 -10.66
N PHE A 141 -5.79 -15.09 -9.42
CA PHE A 141 -6.90 -14.89 -8.49
C PHE A 141 -8.00 -13.99 -9.05
N ILE A 142 -7.62 -12.87 -9.71
CA ILE A 142 -8.62 -11.96 -10.32
C ILE A 142 -9.39 -12.64 -11.46
N LYS A 143 -8.71 -13.47 -12.27
CA LYS A 143 -9.32 -14.18 -13.42
C LYS A 143 -10.20 -15.35 -13.03
N ASP A 144 -9.99 -15.90 -11.84
CA ASP A 144 -10.84 -16.96 -11.29
C ASP A 144 -12.22 -16.44 -10.89
N ASP A 145 -12.49 -15.14 -11.10
CA ASP A 145 -13.76 -14.45 -10.86
C ASP A 145 -14.29 -14.69 -9.44
N PRO A 146 -13.50 -14.39 -8.40
CA PRO A 146 -13.90 -14.65 -7.02
C PRO A 146 -15.02 -13.73 -6.59
N ASP A 147 -15.74 -14.14 -5.57
CA ASP A 147 -16.63 -13.24 -4.84
C ASP A 147 -15.81 -12.06 -4.28
N LEU A 148 -16.08 -10.86 -4.79
CA LEU A 148 -15.30 -9.69 -4.45
C LEU A 148 -15.60 -9.17 -3.03
N PRO A 149 -14.59 -8.64 -2.30
CA PRO A 149 -14.76 -7.89 -1.06
C PRO A 149 -15.83 -6.81 -1.18
N ILE A 150 -16.49 -6.53 -0.05
CA ILE A 150 -17.65 -5.61 -0.02
C ILE A 150 -17.33 -4.22 -0.56
N GLU A 151 -16.12 -3.75 -0.41
CA GLU A 151 -15.67 -2.44 -0.87
C GLU A 151 -15.87 -2.28 -2.39
N PHE A 152 -15.55 -3.31 -3.18
CA PHE A 152 -15.76 -3.30 -4.62
C PHE A 152 -17.23 -3.14 -4.98
N ARG A 153 -18.10 -3.85 -4.25
CA ARG A 153 -19.56 -3.80 -4.48
C ARG A 153 -20.15 -2.46 -4.08
N LEU A 154 -19.73 -1.89 -2.95
CA LEU A 154 -20.21 -0.59 -2.46
C LEU A 154 -19.77 0.56 -3.37
N LEU A 155 -18.57 0.45 -3.95
CA LEU A 155 -18.00 1.49 -4.81
C LEU A 155 -18.30 1.29 -6.29
N GLY A 156 -18.93 0.15 -6.67
CA GLY A 156 -19.23 -0.17 -8.06
C GLY A 156 -17.97 -0.30 -8.92
N HIS A 157 -16.84 -0.71 -8.33
CA HIS A 157 -15.56 -0.86 -8.98
C HIS A 157 -15.20 -2.34 -9.14
N ALA A 158 -14.48 -2.67 -10.20
CA ALA A 158 -13.94 -4.02 -10.43
C ALA A 158 -12.41 -3.99 -10.41
N PRO A 159 -11.75 -5.05 -9.90
CA PRO A 159 -10.30 -5.11 -9.89
C PRO A 159 -9.76 -5.22 -11.32
N MET A 160 -8.65 -4.55 -11.58
CA MET A 160 -7.97 -4.63 -12.87
C MET A 160 -6.79 -5.59 -12.81
N LEU A 161 -6.44 -6.18 -13.96
CA LEU A 161 -5.24 -7.00 -14.07
C LEU A 161 -3.99 -6.14 -13.83
N TRP A 162 -3.07 -6.70 -13.07
CA TRP A 162 -1.82 -6.07 -12.68
C TRP A 162 -0.75 -6.18 -13.74
N SER A 163 0.00 -5.13 -13.93
CA SER A 163 1.22 -5.09 -14.74
C SER A 163 2.45 -4.86 -13.86
N ILE A 164 3.64 -5.11 -14.40
CA ILE A 164 4.91 -4.77 -13.74
C ILE A 164 5.00 -3.25 -13.46
N ALA A 165 4.44 -2.42 -14.33
CA ALA A 165 4.41 -0.98 -14.12
C ALA A 165 3.59 -0.57 -12.89
N ASP A 166 2.51 -1.30 -12.56
CA ASP A 166 1.70 -1.07 -11.36
C ASP A 166 2.49 -1.41 -10.10
N MET A 167 3.21 -2.53 -10.10
CA MET A 167 4.10 -2.90 -9.00
C MET A 167 5.19 -1.86 -8.76
N MET A 168 5.83 -1.39 -9.84
CA MET A 168 6.84 -0.30 -9.77
C MET A 168 6.23 1.00 -9.23
N ALA A 169 5.01 1.33 -9.63
CA ALA A 169 4.31 2.53 -9.15
C ALA A 169 4.04 2.47 -7.65
N ILE A 170 3.66 1.30 -7.13
CA ILE A 170 3.44 1.07 -5.69
C ILE A 170 4.74 1.21 -4.90
N VAL A 171 5.84 0.62 -5.38
CA VAL A 171 7.16 0.76 -4.73
C VAL A 171 7.59 2.22 -4.68
N LYS A 172 7.40 2.96 -5.77
CA LYS A 172 7.69 4.42 -5.81
C LYS A 172 6.74 5.22 -4.92
N LEU A 173 5.46 4.85 -4.84
CA LEU A 173 4.50 5.47 -3.94
C LEU A 173 4.98 5.32 -2.48
N GLN A 174 5.36 4.11 -2.09
CA GLN A 174 5.86 3.84 -0.74
C GLN A 174 7.17 4.61 -0.47
N SER A 175 8.09 4.64 -1.42
CA SER A 175 9.33 5.41 -1.30
C SER A 175 9.06 6.90 -1.12
N TRP A 176 8.12 7.47 -1.89
CA TRP A 176 7.70 8.86 -1.74
C TRP A 176 7.03 9.13 -0.40
N GLN A 177 6.18 8.22 0.07
CA GLN A 177 5.50 8.34 1.37
C GLN A 177 6.48 8.37 2.53
N LEU A 178 7.55 7.58 2.47
CA LEU A 178 8.58 7.50 3.50
C LEU A 178 9.66 8.61 3.37
N SER A 179 9.61 9.39 2.29
CA SER A 179 10.51 10.51 2.06
C SER A 179 9.84 11.82 2.49
N SER A 180 10.45 12.54 3.44
CA SER A 180 9.97 13.83 3.94
C SER A 180 10.72 15.04 3.36
N ASN A 181 11.80 14.84 2.60
CA ASN A 181 12.64 15.94 2.11
C ASN A 181 11.89 16.95 1.24
N TYR A 182 10.99 16.45 0.39
CA TYR A 182 10.20 17.28 -0.51
C TYR A 182 9.40 18.37 0.22
N ASP A 183 8.69 18.00 1.29
CA ASP A 183 7.89 18.94 2.07
C ASP A 183 8.76 19.90 2.85
N MET A 184 9.85 19.39 3.42
CA MET A 184 10.81 20.21 4.18
C MET A 184 11.48 21.25 3.31
N GLU A 185 11.85 20.92 2.07
CA GLU A 185 12.40 21.89 1.13
C GLU A 185 11.40 22.98 0.76
N LEU A 186 10.15 22.64 0.53
CA LEU A 186 9.09 23.63 0.25
C LEU A 186 8.81 24.53 1.47
N ILE A 187 8.78 23.96 2.68
CA ILE A 187 8.62 24.72 3.92
C ILE A 187 9.81 25.66 4.11
N TYR A 188 11.03 25.16 3.96
CA TYR A 188 12.24 25.97 4.08
C TYR A 188 12.26 27.12 3.09
N ARG A 189 11.86 26.90 1.84
CA ARG A 189 11.71 27.96 0.84
C ARG A 189 10.72 29.05 1.25
N GLN A 190 9.57 28.67 1.83
CA GLN A 190 8.58 29.63 2.33
C GLN A 190 9.11 30.43 3.54
N LEU A 191 9.85 29.78 4.43
CA LEU A 191 10.47 30.44 5.58
C LEU A 191 11.56 31.41 5.14
N ASN A 192 12.42 31.03 4.20
CA ASN A 192 13.41 31.93 3.61
C ASN A 192 12.78 33.19 3.01
N ALA A 193 11.66 33.01 2.30
CA ALA A 193 10.96 34.11 1.69
C ALA A 193 10.33 35.08 2.72
N LYS A 194 9.92 34.57 3.89
CA LYS A 194 9.26 35.36 4.95
C LYS A 194 10.23 35.95 5.97
N LEU A 195 11.24 35.19 6.37
CA LEU A 195 12.11 35.52 7.50
C LEU A 195 13.53 35.93 7.09
N GLY A 196 13.93 35.64 5.84
CA GLY A 196 15.29 35.71 5.37
C GLY A 196 16.10 34.43 5.70
N VAL A 197 17.21 34.25 5.01
CA VAL A 197 18.01 33.01 5.06
C VAL A 197 18.57 32.73 6.45
N GLU A 198 19.05 33.77 7.15
CA GLU A 198 19.67 33.63 8.48
C GLU A 198 18.69 33.13 9.53
N LYS A 199 17.51 33.76 9.66
CA LYS A 199 16.49 33.33 10.61
C LYS A 199 15.86 31.99 10.27
N ALA A 200 15.71 31.69 8.98
CA ALA A 200 15.21 30.38 8.55
C ALA A 200 16.22 29.26 8.89
N ALA A 201 17.52 29.52 8.79
CA ALA A 201 18.57 28.57 9.15
C ALA A 201 18.59 28.24 10.67
N GLU A 202 18.18 29.16 11.54
CA GLU A 202 18.03 28.91 12.98
C GLU A 202 16.94 27.86 13.27
N LEU A 203 15.86 27.86 12.47
CA LEU A 203 14.74 26.91 12.61
C LEU A 203 15.06 25.52 12.02
N PHE A 204 16.02 25.46 11.08
CA PHE A 204 16.44 24.21 10.40
C PHE A 204 17.96 24.03 10.43
N PRO A 205 18.55 23.77 11.60
CA PRO A 205 19.99 23.68 11.77
C PRO A 205 20.64 22.48 11.03
N TYR A 206 19.82 21.52 10.56
CA TYR A 206 20.30 20.32 9.86
C TYR A 206 20.55 20.52 8.37
N TYR A 207 20.14 21.63 7.77
CA TYR A 207 20.44 21.94 6.39
C TYR A 207 21.83 22.58 6.28
N SER A 208 22.85 21.73 6.22
CA SER A 208 24.22 22.18 5.99
C SER A 208 24.35 22.93 4.66
N PRO A 209 25.08 24.05 4.62
CA PRO A 209 25.40 24.74 3.36
C PRO A 209 26.10 23.86 2.32
N LYS A 210 26.71 22.74 2.76
CA LYS A 210 27.41 21.78 1.89
C LYS A 210 26.49 20.79 1.16
N HIS A 211 25.22 20.68 1.56
CA HIS A 211 24.28 19.82 0.85
C HIS A 211 23.78 20.47 -0.43
N LEU A 212 23.68 19.68 -1.50
CA LEU A 212 23.01 20.09 -2.73
C LEU A 212 21.59 20.54 -2.41
N LYS A 213 21.31 21.81 -2.63
CA LYS A 213 19.99 22.39 -2.42
C LYS A 213 19.35 22.67 -3.78
N ILE A 214 18.25 22.01 -4.07
CA ILE A 214 17.43 22.31 -5.25
C ILE A 214 16.92 23.76 -5.17
N LEU A 215 16.73 24.28 -3.96
CA LEU A 215 16.24 25.63 -3.69
C LEU A 215 17.20 26.77 -4.11
N ASP A 216 18.49 26.53 -4.10
CA ASP A 216 19.47 27.53 -4.56
C ASP A 216 19.29 27.85 -6.07
N ALA A 217 18.74 26.90 -6.85
CA ALA A 217 18.39 27.08 -8.25
C ALA A 217 17.06 27.82 -8.49
N PHE A 218 16.15 27.87 -7.50
CA PHE A 218 14.80 28.40 -7.66
C PHE A 218 14.49 29.67 -6.81
N GLY A 219 15.34 30.06 -5.92
CA GLY A 219 15.52 31.34 -5.21
C GLY A 219 14.32 31.99 -4.49
N LYS A 220 13.08 31.87 -4.94
CA LYS A 220 11.91 32.52 -4.36
C LYS A 220 10.73 31.57 -4.23
N SER A 221 9.95 31.70 -3.13
CA SER A 221 8.67 31.01 -2.99
C SER A 221 7.77 31.30 -4.19
N LYS A 222 7.15 30.26 -4.75
CA LYS A 222 6.23 30.40 -5.88
C LYS A 222 4.77 30.34 -5.39
N PRO A 223 3.84 31.05 -6.05
CA PRO A 223 2.43 30.77 -5.88
C PRO A 223 2.17 29.28 -6.12
N GLY A 224 1.47 28.63 -5.20
CA GLY A 224 1.18 27.18 -5.26
C GLY A 224 2.06 26.29 -4.38
N ASP A 225 3.15 26.76 -3.79
CA ASP A 225 3.97 25.95 -2.86
C ASP A 225 3.14 25.48 -1.65
N ALA A 226 2.34 26.36 -1.08
CA ALA A 226 1.45 26.03 0.03
C ALA A 226 0.39 24.98 -0.36
N GLU A 227 -0.14 25.09 -1.58
CA GLU A 227 -1.09 24.11 -2.11
C GLU A 227 -0.44 22.73 -2.31
N LEU A 228 0.79 22.68 -2.85
CA LEU A 228 1.53 21.44 -3.01
C LEU A 228 1.80 20.75 -1.67
N ILE A 229 2.21 21.52 -0.64
CA ILE A 229 2.41 20.98 0.72
C ILE A 229 1.09 20.44 1.27
N SER A 230 0.00 21.18 1.11
CA SER A 230 -1.33 20.77 1.59
C SER A 230 -1.78 19.48 0.90
N GLN A 231 -1.64 19.38 -0.41
CA GLN A 231 -1.99 18.18 -1.20
C GLN A 231 -1.16 16.97 -0.79
N ALA A 232 0.15 17.12 -0.64
CA ALA A 232 1.03 16.05 -0.19
C ALA A 232 0.66 15.57 1.22
N THR A 233 0.40 16.51 2.14
CA THR A 233 0.00 16.20 3.53
C THR A 233 -1.34 15.47 3.59
N GLN A 234 -2.35 15.93 2.84
CA GLN A 234 -3.65 15.28 2.77
C GLN A 234 -3.55 13.86 2.22
N LEU A 235 -2.77 13.70 1.16
CA LEU A 235 -2.57 12.39 0.53
C LEU A 235 -1.83 11.42 1.45
N ARG A 236 -0.78 11.86 2.14
CA ARG A 236 -0.09 11.02 3.14
C ARG A 236 -1.02 10.61 4.28
N LYS A 237 -1.88 11.54 4.74
CA LYS A 237 -2.89 11.24 5.75
C LYS A 237 -3.92 10.21 5.25
N LEU A 238 -4.35 10.33 4.00
CA LEU A 238 -5.25 9.35 3.35
C LEU A 238 -4.60 7.98 3.24
N LEU A 239 -3.32 7.93 2.87
CA LEU A 239 -2.56 6.69 2.71
C LEU A 239 -2.01 6.12 4.03
N GLY A 240 -2.15 6.84 5.14
CA GLY A 240 -1.79 6.34 6.47
C GLY A 240 -0.30 6.37 6.82
N THR A 241 0.47 7.31 6.27
CA THR A 241 1.94 7.35 6.40
C THR A 241 2.48 8.47 7.30
N ASN A 242 1.67 8.99 8.22
CA ASN A 242 2.11 10.02 9.18
C ASN A 242 2.74 9.39 10.44
N GLY A 243 3.64 8.43 10.27
CA GLY A 243 4.34 7.75 11.35
C GLY A 243 5.80 8.14 11.44
N GLY A 244 6.48 7.63 12.46
CA GLY A 244 7.91 7.62 12.61
C GLY A 244 8.48 6.20 12.48
N SER A 245 9.75 6.02 12.85
CA SER A 245 10.36 4.70 12.96
C SER A 245 11.48 4.77 13.97
N ASN A 246 11.69 3.69 14.70
CA ASN A 246 12.83 3.55 15.61
C ASN A 246 13.67 2.33 15.25
N ASN A 247 14.96 2.46 15.38
CA ASN A 247 15.89 1.36 15.21
C ASN A 247 16.91 1.36 16.34
N TRP A 248 17.22 0.17 16.84
CA TRP A 248 18.27 -0.02 17.85
C TRP A 248 19.23 -1.10 17.43
N VAL A 249 20.50 -0.84 17.65
CA VAL A 249 21.55 -1.85 17.49
C VAL A 249 22.32 -1.91 18.79
N VAL A 250 22.47 -3.10 19.35
CA VAL A 250 23.27 -3.36 20.56
C VAL A 250 24.39 -4.31 20.18
N SER A 251 25.65 -3.93 20.45
CA SER A 251 26.80 -4.81 20.21
C SER A 251 26.75 -6.06 21.06
N GLY A 252 27.36 -7.16 20.61
CA GLY A 252 27.43 -8.40 21.36
C GLY A 252 28.06 -8.26 22.74
N GLU A 253 29.01 -7.33 22.91
CA GLU A 253 29.65 -7.03 24.20
C GLU A 253 28.68 -6.52 25.28
N ARG A 254 27.54 -5.93 24.83
CA ARG A 254 26.48 -5.37 25.69
C ARG A 254 25.26 -6.29 25.82
N SER A 255 25.30 -7.47 25.22
CA SER A 255 24.21 -8.45 25.30
C SER A 255 24.59 -9.65 26.15
N VAL A 256 23.60 -10.23 26.84
CA VAL A 256 23.81 -11.43 27.66
C VAL A 256 24.24 -12.64 26.80
N SER A 257 23.76 -12.69 25.55
CA SER A 257 24.09 -13.78 24.61
C SER A 257 25.48 -13.68 23.98
N GLY A 258 26.18 -12.54 24.15
CA GLY A 258 27.42 -12.24 23.44
C GLY A 258 27.23 -11.96 21.94
N LYS A 259 25.97 -11.92 21.45
CA LYS A 259 25.63 -11.68 20.04
C LYS A 259 24.98 -10.31 19.85
N PRO A 260 25.13 -9.65 18.69
CA PRO A 260 24.48 -8.40 18.43
C PRO A 260 22.94 -8.57 18.40
N LEU A 261 22.24 -7.53 18.85
CA LEU A 261 20.78 -7.42 18.78
C LEU A 261 20.42 -6.27 17.84
N LEU A 262 19.46 -6.51 16.97
CA LEU A 262 18.87 -5.52 16.07
C LEU A 262 17.36 -5.49 16.30
N ALA A 263 16.82 -4.30 16.51
CA ALA A 263 15.38 -4.05 16.48
C ALA A 263 15.08 -2.97 15.47
N SER A 264 14.05 -3.19 14.67
CA SER A 264 13.52 -2.23 13.71
C SER A 264 12.01 -2.12 13.92
N ASP A 265 11.52 -0.93 14.22
CA ASP A 265 10.15 -0.65 14.59
C ASP A 265 9.60 0.48 13.72
N PRO A 266 9.12 0.16 12.50
CA PRO A 266 8.49 1.15 11.63
C PRO A 266 7.07 1.46 12.14
N HIS A 267 6.86 2.70 12.59
CA HIS A 267 5.58 3.19 13.10
C HIS A 267 4.67 3.61 11.94
N LEU A 268 4.13 2.64 11.24
CA LEU A 268 3.08 2.85 10.25
C LEU A 268 1.73 2.73 10.96
N HIS A 269 0.74 3.55 10.56
CA HIS A 269 -0.56 3.59 11.25
C HIS A 269 -1.26 2.23 11.28
N GLY A 270 -1.08 1.50 12.39
CA GLY A 270 -1.75 0.23 12.67
C GLY A 270 -3.23 0.37 13.09
N SER A 271 -3.73 1.61 13.27
CA SER A 271 -5.12 1.88 13.66
C SER A 271 -6.14 1.74 12.51
N ARG A 272 -5.68 1.54 11.28
CA ARG A 272 -6.55 1.29 10.11
C ARG A 272 -6.50 -0.18 9.75
N LEU A 273 -7.67 -0.76 9.53
CA LEU A 273 -7.79 -2.12 9.03
C LEU A 273 -8.18 -2.09 7.54
N PRO A 274 -7.53 -2.89 6.73
CA PRO A 274 -6.37 -3.73 7.04
C PRO A 274 -5.11 -2.88 7.27
N GLY A 275 -4.20 -3.35 8.15
CA GLY A 275 -2.91 -2.72 8.39
C GLY A 275 -2.00 -2.72 7.15
N PRO A 276 -0.92 -1.90 7.13
CA PRO A 276 -0.03 -1.81 5.96
C PRO A 276 0.82 -3.06 5.73
N TRP A 277 0.97 -3.90 6.75
CA TRP A 277 1.78 -5.11 6.70
C TRP A 277 0.95 -6.32 6.30
N TYR A 278 1.49 -7.11 5.39
CA TYR A 278 1.03 -8.45 5.10
C TYR A 278 2.14 -9.43 5.49
N PHE A 279 1.88 -10.24 6.50
CA PHE A 279 2.83 -11.25 6.97
C PHE A 279 2.66 -12.52 6.16
N ALA A 280 3.76 -13.09 5.71
CA ALA A 280 3.80 -14.39 5.04
C ALA A 280 5.14 -15.07 5.33
N HIS A 281 5.17 -16.39 5.32
CA HIS A 281 6.37 -17.20 5.40
C HIS A 281 6.51 -18.00 4.10
N LEU A 282 7.72 -17.92 3.49
CA LEU A 282 8.08 -18.59 2.24
C LEU A 282 9.19 -19.61 2.46
#